data_3f8068eecbde3a9c9482c60192c4d186
#
_entry.id   3f8068eecbde3a9c9482c60192c4d186
#
_cell.length_a   1.000
_cell.length_b   1.000
_cell.length_c   1.000
_cell.angle_alpha   90.00
_cell.angle_beta   90.00
_cell.angle_gamma   90.00
#
_symmetry.space_group_name_H-M   'P 1'
#
loop_
_entity.id
_entity.type
_entity.pdbx_description
1 polymer ?
#
loop_
_entity_poly.entity_id
_entity_poly.type
_entity_poly.pdbx_seq_one_letter_code
_entity_poly.pdbx_strand_id
1 'polypeptide(L)'
;MKELRIFGICICVLLGTVMGNAASKLPSSVTMSKAQLENKIKGGWAGQTIGVSFGSYTEFRYQGTFIQDYQTIPWGEGYVQRLMDSWPDLYDDIYMDLTFVDVLEKKGLDASVKDFAVAFATADYNLWHANQAARYNIARGVDNPGHWLNNPHADDIDYQIEADFAGLMNPGMPNSASQISDKVGHLMCYGDGWYGGVYVGAMYSLAFVSDDIQFIVTEALKTIPEESGFYKCIADVIEWYKIYPDDWKRTWFEIQKHHAEEIGCPDGVFHPLDIDAKINAAYIVLGLLYGNGDFTKTMEISTRAGQDSDCNPSSAGGILGTMIGYDAIPEYWMKGLRGAEGKNFKYTSLCLDQIYTISNKHALGMICRNGGKVEKENVTIAVQRPETVHLEQSFTDMYPTAKVELSKHDIDIPVSYT
;
A
#
# COMPACT_ATOMS: atom_id res chain seq x y z
N MET A 1 -75.68 16.07 -30.02
CA MET A 1 -74.28 15.89 -30.54
C MET A 1 -73.33 16.18 -29.39
N LYS A 2 -72.81 15.14 -28.78
CA LYS A 2 -71.79 15.24 -27.71
C LYS A 2 -70.48 14.61 -28.25
N GLU A 3 -69.43 15.43 -28.38
CA GLU A 3 -68.17 15.00 -28.81
C GLU A 3 -67.44 14.26 -27.66
N LEU A 4 -66.93 13.07 -27.97
CA LEU A 4 -66.15 12.20 -27.08
C LEU A 4 -64.69 12.51 -27.31
N ARG A 5 -64.02 13.17 -26.36
CA ARG A 5 -62.58 13.38 -26.39
C ARG A 5 -61.88 12.14 -25.76
N ILE A 6 -61.16 11.40 -26.59
CA ILE A 6 -60.33 10.30 -26.16
C ILE A 6 -58.99 10.89 -25.69
N PHE A 7 -58.67 10.72 -24.40
CA PHE A 7 -57.35 11.01 -23.83
C PHE A 7 -56.48 9.78 -24.03
N GLY A 8 -55.49 9.89 -24.90
CA GLY A 8 -54.45 8.88 -25.04
C GLY A 8 -53.43 9.01 -23.93
N ILE A 9 -53.36 8.01 -23.06
CA ILE A 9 -52.28 7.87 -22.06
C ILE A 9 -51.07 7.24 -22.75
N CYS A 10 -50.01 8.04 -22.98
CA CYS A 10 -48.69 7.52 -23.37
C CYS A 10 -48.04 6.95 -22.14
N ILE A 11 -47.97 5.64 -22.02
CA ILE A 11 -47.12 4.94 -21.04
C ILE A 11 -45.71 4.91 -21.62
N CYS A 12 -44.85 5.83 -21.14
CA CYS A 12 -43.40 5.69 -21.32
C CYS A 12 -42.87 4.56 -20.43
N VAL A 13 -42.61 3.41 -21.00
CA VAL A 13 -41.87 2.34 -20.36
C VAL A 13 -40.38 2.79 -20.34
N LEU A 14 -39.93 3.28 -19.21
CA LEU A 14 -38.48 3.45 -18.93
C LEU A 14 -37.89 2.04 -18.80
N LEU A 15 -37.31 1.55 -19.86
CA LEU A 15 -36.35 0.43 -19.80
C LEU A 15 -35.09 0.93 -19.06
N GLY A 16 -35.06 0.75 -17.76
CA GLY A 16 -33.87 0.85 -16.97
C GLY A 16 -32.93 -0.28 -17.42
N THR A 17 -31.91 0.04 -18.20
CA THR A 17 -30.77 -0.84 -18.40
C THR A 17 -30.09 -1.01 -17.07
N VAL A 18 -30.32 -2.12 -16.38
CA VAL A 18 -29.44 -2.62 -15.33
C VAL A 18 -28.14 -2.96 -16.05
N MET A 19 -27.17 -2.03 -15.99
CA MET A 19 -25.79 -2.37 -16.31
C MET A 19 -25.33 -3.33 -15.20
N GLY A 20 -25.43 -4.62 -15.45
CA GLY A 20 -24.72 -5.60 -14.67
C GLY A 20 -23.23 -5.29 -14.81
N ASN A 21 -22.59 -4.97 -13.70
CA ASN A 21 -21.12 -4.93 -13.61
C ASN A 21 -20.64 -6.32 -14.03
N ALA A 22 -20.22 -6.47 -15.29
CA ALA A 22 -19.38 -7.58 -15.67
C ALA A 22 -18.09 -7.40 -14.88
N ALA A 23 -17.78 -8.32 -13.96
CA ALA A 23 -16.53 -8.32 -13.24
C ALA A 23 -15.40 -8.06 -14.24
N SER A 24 -14.66 -6.99 -14.06
CA SER A 24 -13.57 -6.61 -14.94
C SER A 24 -12.55 -7.74 -14.93
N LYS A 25 -12.24 -8.30 -16.11
CA LYS A 25 -11.19 -9.33 -16.23
C LYS A 25 -9.92 -8.64 -16.66
N LEU A 26 -8.81 -8.99 -16.03
CA LEU A 26 -7.50 -8.57 -16.52
C LEU A 26 -7.35 -8.96 -18.00
N PRO A 27 -7.02 -7.99 -18.88
CA PRO A 27 -6.69 -8.30 -20.27
C PRO A 27 -5.37 -9.08 -20.32
N SER A 28 -5.11 -9.81 -21.38
CA SER A 28 -3.81 -10.49 -21.58
C SER A 28 -2.67 -9.51 -21.91
N SER A 29 -3.01 -8.34 -22.41
CA SER A 29 -2.05 -7.27 -22.69
C SER A 29 -2.72 -5.90 -22.68
N VAL A 30 -1.93 -4.87 -22.36
CA VAL A 30 -2.33 -3.46 -22.42
C VAL A 30 -1.29 -2.70 -23.21
N THR A 31 -1.73 -1.86 -24.17
CA THR A 31 -0.85 -0.94 -24.88
C THR A 31 -1.16 0.48 -24.47
N MET A 32 -0.11 1.23 -24.11
CA MET A 32 -0.20 2.64 -23.77
C MET A 32 0.98 3.41 -24.38
N SER A 33 0.90 4.74 -24.43
CA SER A 33 2.05 5.55 -24.83
C SER A 33 3.12 5.55 -23.72
N LYS A 34 4.39 5.75 -24.08
CA LYS A 34 5.47 5.94 -23.10
C LYS A 34 5.21 7.12 -22.19
N ALA A 35 4.59 8.18 -22.70
CA ALA A 35 4.21 9.33 -21.91
C ALA A 35 3.13 8.97 -20.85
N GLN A 36 2.16 8.11 -21.18
CA GLN A 36 1.19 7.61 -20.20
C GLN A 36 1.86 6.74 -19.13
N LEU A 37 2.79 5.85 -19.52
CA LEU A 37 3.54 5.04 -18.57
C LEU A 37 4.33 5.92 -17.61
N GLU A 38 5.07 6.90 -18.13
CA GLU A 38 5.83 7.86 -17.33
C GLU A 38 4.93 8.67 -16.41
N ASN A 39 3.78 9.16 -16.90
CA ASN A 39 2.81 9.89 -16.11
C ASN A 39 2.26 9.07 -14.93
N LYS A 40 1.99 7.79 -15.15
CA LYS A 40 1.56 6.88 -14.09
C LYS A 40 2.67 6.62 -13.05
N ILE A 41 3.91 6.41 -13.48
CA ILE A 41 5.07 6.24 -12.58
C ILE A 41 5.29 7.51 -11.74
N LYS A 42 5.24 8.69 -12.36
CA LYS A 42 5.32 9.98 -11.65
C LYS A 42 4.19 10.12 -10.63
N GLY A 43 2.98 9.72 -11.02
CA GLY A 43 1.82 9.73 -10.14
C GLY A 43 2.00 8.88 -8.88
N GLY A 44 2.63 7.71 -9.03
CA GLY A 44 2.95 6.84 -7.90
C GLY A 44 3.91 7.50 -6.90
N TRP A 45 5.08 7.90 -7.36
CA TRP A 45 6.09 8.56 -6.51
C TRP A 45 5.60 9.88 -5.89
N ALA A 46 4.86 10.68 -6.66
CA ALA A 46 4.26 11.92 -6.17
C ALA A 46 3.19 11.64 -5.11
N GLY A 47 2.31 10.66 -5.36
CA GLY A 47 1.26 10.26 -4.43
C GLY A 47 1.83 9.74 -3.11
N GLN A 48 2.85 8.88 -3.17
CA GLN A 48 3.61 8.39 -2.02
C GLN A 48 4.19 9.56 -1.20
N THR A 49 4.96 10.45 -1.84
CA THR A 49 5.58 11.60 -1.18
C THR A 49 4.57 12.57 -0.55
N ILE A 50 3.43 12.80 -1.23
CA ILE A 50 2.33 13.60 -0.69
C ILE A 50 1.73 12.91 0.53
N GLY A 51 1.54 11.60 0.49
CA GLY A 51 0.93 10.81 1.55
C GLY A 51 1.72 10.85 2.83
N VAL A 52 2.99 10.46 2.80
CA VAL A 52 3.87 10.49 3.97
C VAL A 52 3.96 11.90 4.56
N SER A 53 4.05 12.93 3.71
CA SER A 53 4.09 14.31 4.19
C SER A 53 2.79 14.77 4.84
N PHE A 54 1.62 14.38 4.30
CA PHE A 54 0.32 14.76 4.85
C PHE A 54 0.07 14.13 6.22
N GLY A 55 0.40 12.86 6.36
CA GLY A 55 0.21 12.12 7.61
C GLY A 55 1.19 12.46 8.73
N SER A 56 2.36 13.04 8.40
CA SER A 56 3.49 13.32 9.29
C SER A 56 3.11 13.89 10.65
N TYR A 57 2.18 14.85 10.68
CA TYR A 57 1.76 15.51 11.94
C TYR A 57 0.99 14.56 12.87
N THR A 58 0.39 13.52 12.34
CA THR A 58 -0.52 12.60 13.06
C THR A 58 0.10 11.25 13.37
N GLU A 59 1.26 10.96 12.80
CA GLU A 59 2.01 9.71 12.98
C GLU A 59 2.07 9.31 14.47
N PHE A 60 1.62 8.11 14.77
CA PHE A 60 1.54 7.49 16.12
C PHE A 60 0.84 8.32 17.21
N ARG A 61 0.13 9.38 16.87
CA ARG A 61 -0.63 10.20 17.85
C ARG A 61 -2.04 9.69 18.10
N TYR A 62 -2.54 8.87 17.20
CA TYR A 62 -3.90 8.31 17.24
C TYR A 62 -3.83 6.79 17.20
N GLN A 63 -3.51 6.22 18.36
CA GLN A 63 -3.34 4.79 18.56
C GLN A 63 -4.63 4.18 19.10
N GLY A 64 -5.15 3.14 18.43
CA GLY A 64 -6.43 2.53 18.79
C GLY A 64 -7.64 3.46 18.68
N THR A 65 -7.50 4.58 17.93
CA THR A 65 -8.59 5.53 17.66
C THR A 65 -8.35 6.21 16.31
N PHE A 66 -9.41 6.65 15.65
CA PHE A 66 -9.29 7.42 14.41
C PHE A 66 -9.28 8.94 14.69
N ILE A 67 -8.74 9.71 13.74
CA ILE A 67 -8.70 11.16 13.80
C ILE A 67 -10.07 11.73 13.44
N GLN A 68 -10.65 12.52 14.34
CA GLN A 68 -11.98 13.10 14.16
C GLN A 68 -12.00 14.11 13.01
N ASP A 69 -13.16 14.24 12.33
CA ASP A 69 -13.32 15.12 11.18
C ASP A 69 -13.07 16.60 11.48
N TYR A 70 -13.32 17.04 12.73
CA TYR A 70 -13.05 18.42 13.17
C TYR A 70 -11.57 18.72 13.42
N GLN A 71 -10.72 17.70 13.46
CA GLN A 71 -9.29 17.89 13.64
C GLN A 71 -8.63 18.22 12.31
N THR A 72 -7.96 19.36 12.25
CA THR A 72 -7.26 19.81 11.05
C THR A 72 -5.92 19.10 10.93
N ILE A 73 -5.67 18.51 9.77
CA ILE A 73 -4.35 17.99 9.39
C ILE A 73 -3.69 19.06 8.52
N PRO A 74 -2.47 19.52 8.87
CA PRO A 74 -1.81 20.61 8.16
C PRO A 74 -1.45 20.22 6.72
N TRP A 75 -1.77 21.09 5.77
CA TRP A 75 -1.33 20.98 4.38
C TRP A 75 -1.30 22.33 3.71
N GLY A 76 -0.37 22.58 2.80
CA GLY A 76 -0.30 23.85 2.09
C GLY A 76 0.87 23.94 1.11
N GLU A 77 0.99 25.07 0.45
CA GLU A 77 2.04 25.33 -0.53
C GLU A 77 3.44 25.09 0.04
N GLY A 78 4.29 24.31 -0.68
CA GLY A 78 5.66 23.98 -0.29
C GLY A 78 5.77 23.17 1.00
N TYR A 79 4.70 22.46 1.41
CA TYR A 79 4.69 21.69 2.67
C TYR A 79 5.75 20.60 2.69
N VAL A 80 5.87 19.82 1.60
CA VAL A 80 6.88 18.75 1.45
C VAL A 80 8.30 19.30 1.60
N GLN A 81 8.62 20.40 0.89
CA GLN A 81 9.95 20.98 0.99
C GLN A 81 10.30 21.43 2.42
N ARG A 82 9.35 22.02 3.14
CA ARG A 82 9.56 22.41 4.55
C ARG A 82 9.83 21.20 5.44
N LEU A 83 9.10 20.09 5.25
CA LEU A 83 9.35 18.85 6.00
C LEU A 83 10.69 18.24 5.66
N MET A 84 11.09 18.19 4.39
CA MET A 84 12.42 17.72 3.99
C MET A 84 13.55 18.55 4.61
N ASP A 85 13.29 19.83 4.93
CA ASP A 85 14.27 20.72 5.60
C ASP A 85 14.29 20.54 7.11
N SER A 86 13.12 20.39 7.74
CA SER A 86 12.96 20.42 9.21
C SER A 86 12.88 19.03 9.84
N TRP A 87 12.39 18.05 9.13
CA TRP A 87 12.22 16.68 9.61
C TRP A 87 12.51 15.67 8.48
N PRO A 88 13.75 15.59 7.99
CA PRO A 88 14.08 14.76 6.84
C PRO A 88 14.04 13.25 7.11
N ASP A 89 14.07 12.81 8.37
CA ASP A 89 13.97 11.41 8.76
C ASP A 89 12.54 10.84 8.61
N LEU A 90 11.54 11.69 8.43
CA LEU A 90 10.16 11.35 8.11
C LEU A 90 10.03 10.52 6.83
N TYR A 91 10.95 10.66 5.89
CA TYR A 91 10.84 10.08 4.55
C TYR A 91 11.51 8.70 4.45
N ASP A 92 11.39 7.88 5.50
CA ASP A 92 11.91 6.50 5.50
C ASP A 92 11.28 5.62 4.42
N ASP A 93 9.98 5.65 4.22
CA ASP A 93 9.30 5.04 3.06
C ASP A 93 10.05 5.32 1.76
N ILE A 94 10.47 6.58 1.55
CA ILE A 94 11.07 7.01 0.30
C ILE A 94 12.55 6.67 0.23
N TYR A 95 13.39 7.07 1.22
CA TYR A 95 14.84 6.86 1.10
C TYR A 95 15.24 5.38 1.20
N MET A 96 14.39 4.55 1.81
CA MET A 96 14.63 3.10 1.81
C MET A 96 14.27 2.47 0.47
N ASP A 97 13.12 2.79 -0.13
CA ASP A 97 12.82 2.46 -1.51
C ASP A 97 13.95 2.90 -2.47
N LEU A 98 14.44 4.14 -2.31
CA LEU A 98 15.53 4.67 -3.12
C LEU A 98 16.84 3.91 -2.93
N THR A 99 17.09 3.33 -1.76
CA THR A 99 18.24 2.45 -1.54
C THR A 99 18.16 1.22 -2.45
N PHE A 100 17.01 0.60 -2.56
CA PHE A 100 16.82 -0.59 -3.41
C PHE A 100 16.78 -0.24 -4.90
N VAL A 101 16.19 0.89 -5.26
CA VAL A 101 16.22 1.42 -6.63
C VAL A 101 17.67 1.71 -7.06
N ASP A 102 18.49 2.29 -6.21
CA ASP A 102 19.91 2.57 -6.47
C ASP A 102 20.73 1.29 -6.67
N VAL A 103 20.41 0.23 -5.93
CA VAL A 103 21.00 -1.11 -6.15
C VAL A 103 20.66 -1.62 -7.55
N LEU A 104 19.40 -1.53 -7.98
CA LEU A 104 18.99 -1.95 -9.31
C LEU A 104 19.63 -1.10 -10.40
N GLU A 105 19.79 0.20 -10.19
CA GLU A 105 20.45 1.10 -11.15
C GLU A 105 21.94 0.77 -11.28
N LYS A 106 22.63 0.47 -10.21
CA LYS A 106 24.08 0.18 -10.19
C LYS A 106 24.45 -1.26 -10.55
N LYS A 107 23.61 -2.23 -10.19
CA LYS A 107 23.88 -3.67 -10.36
C LYS A 107 23.07 -4.29 -11.50
N GLY A 108 22.01 -3.62 -11.95
CA GLY A 108 21.06 -4.12 -12.95
C GLY A 108 19.89 -4.84 -12.31
N LEU A 109 18.87 -5.14 -13.14
CA LEU A 109 17.60 -5.74 -12.72
C LEU A 109 17.74 -7.17 -12.14
N ASP A 110 18.92 -7.80 -12.29
CA ASP A 110 19.23 -9.11 -11.74
C ASP A 110 20.02 -9.05 -10.41
N ALA A 111 20.07 -7.86 -9.78
CA ALA A 111 20.72 -7.69 -8.49
C ALA A 111 20.37 -8.82 -7.52
N SER A 112 21.40 -9.31 -6.82
CA SER A 112 21.27 -10.43 -5.88
C SER A 112 20.73 -9.96 -4.52
N VAL A 113 20.13 -10.87 -3.75
CA VAL A 113 19.76 -10.63 -2.34
C VAL A 113 20.91 -10.02 -1.56
N LYS A 114 22.15 -10.49 -1.79
CA LYS A 114 23.34 -9.95 -1.14
C LYS A 114 23.60 -8.48 -1.49
N ASP A 115 23.36 -8.06 -2.74
CA ASP A 115 23.55 -6.66 -3.13
C ASP A 115 22.60 -5.75 -2.37
N PHE A 116 21.34 -6.15 -2.23
CA PHE A 116 20.34 -5.43 -1.42
C PHE A 116 20.70 -5.45 0.06
N ALA A 117 21.04 -6.61 0.62
CA ALA A 117 21.43 -6.76 2.02
C ALA A 117 22.62 -5.85 2.39
N VAL A 118 23.65 -5.78 1.55
CA VAL A 118 24.82 -4.92 1.78
C VAL A 118 24.42 -3.45 1.75
N ALA A 119 23.64 -3.02 0.75
CA ALA A 119 23.21 -1.62 0.62
C ALA A 119 22.38 -1.19 1.84
N PHE A 120 21.40 -2.01 2.22
CA PHE A 120 20.54 -1.78 3.39
C PHE A 120 21.34 -1.75 4.71
N ALA A 121 22.20 -2.74 4.95
CA ALA A 121 22.95 -2.85 6.20
C ALA A 121 23.99 -1.74 6.39
N THR A 122 24.51 -1.16 5.30
CA THR A 122 25.56 -0.11 5.34
C THR A 122 25.04 1.31 5.15
N ALA A 123 23.72 1.49 4.99
CA ALA A 123 23.13 2.81 4.89
C ALA A 123 23.18 3.56 6.22
N ASP A 124 23.33 4.89 6.16
CA ASP A 124 23.56 5.75 7.33
C ASP A 124 22.27 6.22 8.05
N TYR A 125 21.10 5.80 7.57
CA TYR A 125 19.83 6.19 8.19
C TYR A 125 19.56 5.37 9.47
N ASN A 126 18.80 5.97 10.38
CA ASN A 126 18.27 5.27 11.55
C ASN A 126 17.23 4.24 11.12
N LEU A 127 17.07 3.21 11.93
CA LEU A 127 16.09 2.14 11.70
C LEU A 127 15.40 1.78 13.00
N TRP A 128 14.17 1.32 12.87
CA TRP A 128 13.32 0.86 13.96
C TRP A 128 12.76 -0.55 13.63
N HIS A 129 12.03 -1.14 14.54
CA HIS A 129 11.25 -2.37 14.34
C HIS A 129 11.99 -3.47 13.56
N ALA A 130 11.34 -4.05 12.55
CA ALA A 130 11.90 -5.13 11.74
C ALA A 130 13.20 -4.71 11.05
N ASN A 131 13.28 -3.49 10.56
CA ASN A 131 14.46 -2.96 9.89
C ASN A 131 15.69 -2.88 10.80
N GLN A 132 15.51 -2.44 12.04
CA GLN A 132 16.61 -2.38 13.01
C GLN A 132 17.15 -3.77 13.34
N ALA A 133 16.26 -4.73 13.61
CA ALA A 133 16.63 -6.11 13.86
C ALA A 133 17.29 -6.75 12.63
N ALA A 134 16.76 -6.49 11.43
CA ALA A 134 17.32 -6.99 10.18
C ALA A 134 18.74 -6.49 9.93
N ARG A 135 18.99 -5.18 10.09
CA ARG A 135 20.35 -4.61 9.96
C ARG A 135 21.32 -5.27 10.93
N TYR A 136 20.93 -5.43 12.17
CA TYR A 136 21.75 -6.11 13.18
C TYR A 136 22.06 -7.55 12.77
N ASN A 137 21.06 -8.29 12.31
CA ASN A 137 21.21 -9.69 11.89
C ASN A 137 22.14 -9.82 10.67
N ILE A 138 21.93 -8.98 9.64
CA ILE A 138 22.77 -8.97 8.43
C ILE A 138 24.23 -8.66 8.78
N ALA A 139 24.49 -7.65 9.62
CA ALA A 139 25.82 -7.27 10.04
C ALA A 139 26.55 -8.40 10.80
N ARG A 140 25.81 -9.32 11.40
CA ARG A 140 26.36 -10.50 12.12
C ARG A 140 26.41 -11.76 11.26
N GLY A 141 25.94 -11.69 10.01
CA GLY A 141 25.92 -12.84 9.11
C GLY A 141 24.87 -13.90 9.50
N VAL A 142 23.76 -13.47 10.12
CA VAL A 142 22.65 -14.37 10.45
C VAL A 142 21.94 -14.76 9.16
N ASP A 143 21.75 -16.06 8.96
CA ASP A 143 20.92 -16.57 7.85
C ASP A 143 19.43 -16.24 8.09
N ASN A 144 18.71 -15.87 7.01
CA ASN A 144 17.29 -15.48 7.07
C ASN A 144 17.03 -14.36 8.12
N PRO A 145 17.61 -13.18 7.93
CA PRO A 145 17.62 -12.11 8.93
C PRO A 145 16.23 -11.58 9.27
N GLY A 146 15.28 -11.63 8.33
CA GLY A 146 13.89 -11.21 8.53
C GLY A 146 12.99 -12.28 9.13
N HIS A 147 13.40 -13.54 9.17
CA HIS A 147 12.58 -14.64 9.69
C HIS A 147 12.28 -14.48 11.18
N TRP A 148 11.04 -14.73 11.61
CA TRP A 148 10.58 -14.52 12.99
C TRP A 148 11.43 -15.21 14.08
N LEU A 149 12.18 -16.28 13.77
CA LEU A 149 13.16 -16.87 14.68
C LEU A 149 14.32 -15.93 15.02
N ASN A 150 14.64 -15.00 14.13
CA ASN A 150 15.76 -14.08 14.26
C ASN A 150 15.31 -12.62 14.41
N ASN A 151 14.07 -12.32 14.04
CA ASN A 151 13.50 -10.99 14.05
C ASN A 151 12.13 -11.03 14.72
N PRO A 152 11.99 -10.54 15.97
CA PRO A 152 10.72 -10.55 16.68
C PRO A 152 9.68 -9.58 16.06
N HIS A 153 10.12 -8.70 15.15
CA HIS A 153 9.32 -7.73 14.43
C HIS A 153 8.96 -8.20 13.00
N ALA A 154 9.06 -9.50 12.71
CA ALA A 154 8.88 -10.03 11.37
C ALA A 154 7.53 -9.69 10.73
N ASP A 155 6.48 -9.48 11.53
CA ASP A 155 5.12 -9.13 11.10
C ASP A 155 4.87 -7.61 11.02
N ASP A 156 5.87 -6.78 11.39
CA ASP A 156 5.73 -5.32 11.38
C ASP A 156 5.68 -4.77 9.94
N ILE A 157 5.27 -3.52 9.81
CA ILE A 157 4.95 -2.84 8.54
C ILE A 157 6.18 -2.60 7.63
N ASP A 158 7.40 -2.74 8.11
CA ASP A 158 8.63 -2.25 7.49
C ASP A 158 8.73 -2.56 5.98
N TYR A 159 8.58 -3.83 5.58
CA TYR A 159 8.65 -4.13 4.15
C TYR A 159 7.40 -3.66 3.38
N GLN A 160 6.27 -3.51 4.03
CA GLN A 160 5.05 -2.99 3.37
C GLN A 160 5.27 -1.57 2.85
N ILE A 161 5.94 -0.70 3.60
CA ILE A 161 6.23 0.68 3.25
C ILE A 161 7.40 0.84 2.28
N GLU A 162 8.18 -0.23 2.06
CA GLU A 162 9.38 -0.28 1.22
C GLU A 162 9.18 -1.10 -0.06
N ALA A 163 7.94 -1.42 -0.42
CA ALA A 163 7.62 -2.26 -1.57
C ALA A 163 7.09 -1.50 -2.79
N ASP A 164 6.90 -0.21 -2.68
CA ASP A 164 6.27 0.64 -3.70
C ASP A 164 7.07 0.60 -5.01
N PHE A 165 8.41 0.68 -4.92
CA PHE A 165 9.30 0.58 -6.08
C PHE A 165 9.13 -0.74 -6.84
N ALA A 166 8.88 -1.85 -6.12
CA ALA A 166 8.72 -3.16 -6.74
C ALA A 166 7.48 -3.21 -7.64
N GLY A 167 6.38 -2.59 -7.21
CA GLY A 167 5.18 -2.45 -8.02
C GLY A 167 5.36 -1.45 -9.17
N LEU A 168 5.96 -0.28 -8.90
CA LEU A 168 6.19 0.78 -9.88
C LEU A 168 7.11 0.36 -11.03
N MET A 169 8.07 -0.52 -10.79
CA MET A 169 8.93 -1.06 -11.85
C MET A 169 8.32 -2.26 -12.62
N ASN A 170 7.16 -2.77 -12.17
CA ASN A 170 6.50 -3.93 -12.78
C ASN A 170 5.06 -3.64 -13.24
N PRO A 171 4.85 -2.69 -14.19
CA PRO A 171 3.52 -2.32 -14.68
C PRO A 171 2.72 -3.52 -15.18
N GLY A 172 1.57 -3.83 -14.57
CA GLY A 172 0.70 -4.95 -14.94
C GLY A 172 1.31 -6.34 -14.71
N MET A 173 2.40 -6.43 -13.94
CA MET A 173 3.15 -7.67 -13.73
C MET A 173 3.30 -7.99 -12.24
N PRO A 174 2.20 -8.29 -11.51
CA PRO A 174 2.22 -8.49 -10.06
C PRO A 174 3.14 -9.62 -9.61
N ASN A 175 3.26 -10.72 -10.38
CA ASN A 175 4.14 -11.84 -10.03
C ASN A 175 5.61 -11.45 -10.12
N SER A 176 5.97 -10.57 -11.07
CA SER A 176 7.32 -10.03 -11.15
C SER A 176 7.61 -9.05 -10.00
N ALA A 177 6.62 -8.29 -9.53
CA ALA A 177 6.73 -7.50 -8.31
C ALA A 177 6.97 -8.41 -7.08
N SER A 178 6.20 -9.51 -6.94
CA SER A 178 6.39 -10.50 -5.86
C SER A 178 7.78 -11.12 -5.87
N GLN A 179 8.40 -11.35 -7.06
CA GLN A 179 9.78 -11.85 -7.15
C GLN A 179 10.83 -10.84 -6.64
N ILE A 180 10.58 -9.54 -6.79
CA ILE A 180 11.44 -8.51 -6.17
C ILE A 180 11.20 -8.49 -4.67
N SER A 181 9.93 -8.54 -4.25
CA SER A 181 9.53 -8.62 -2.84
C SER A 181 10.15 -9.84 -2.13
N ASP A 182 10.27 -10.98 -2.80
CA ASP A 182 10.96 -12.16 -2.26
C ASP A 182 12.45 -11.88 -1.95
N LYS A 183 13.14 -11.11 -2.80
CA LYS A 183 14.55 -10.79 -2.61
C LYS A 183 14.79 -9.74 -1.51
N VAL A 184 13.92 -8.76 -1.41
CA VAL A 184 14.13 -7.60 -0.53
C VAL A 184 13.41 -7.79 0.79
N GLY A 185 12.15 -8.19 0.76
CA GLY A 185 11.30 -8.25 1.94
C GLY A 185 11.78 -9.24 2.99
N HIS A 186 12.36 -10.37 2.56
CA HIS A 186 12.91 -11.36 3.49
C HIS A 186 14.22 -10.91 4.18
N LEU A 187 14.76 -9.76 3.83
CA LEU A 187 15.81 -9.13 4.61
C LEU A 187 15.31 -8.64 5.96
N MET A 188 14.05 -8.16 6.02
CA MET A 188 13.48 -7.52 7.21
C MET A 188 12.22 -8.19 7.77
N CYS A 189 11.36 -8.76 6.93
CA CYS A 189 10.06 -9.31 7.32
C CYS A 189 9.88 -10.75 6.87
N TYR A 190 8.85 -11.42 7.42
CA TYR A 190 8.46 -12.78 7.10
C TYR A 190 6.96 -12.94 7.39
N GLY A 191 6.27 -13.88 6.73
CA GLY A 191 4.85 -14.08 6.97
C GLY A 191 4.01 -12.84 6.66
N ASP A 192 3.15 -12.43 7.59
CA ASP A 192 2.22 -11.32 7.39
C ASP A 192 2.93 -9.98 7.10
N GLY A 193 4.10 -9.72 7.68
CA GLY A 193 4.90 -8.53 7.36
C GLY A 193 5.43 -8.52 5.93
N TRP A 194 5.87 -9.68 5.42
CA TRP A 194 6.28 -9.80 4.03
C TRP A 194 5.08 -9.72 3.07
N TYR A 195 3.93 -10.33 3.43
CA TYR A 195 2.71 -10.24 2.63
C TYR A 195 2.24 -8.81 2.45
N GLY A 196 2.45 -7.94 3.43
CA GLY A 196 2.16 -6.52 3.31
C GLY A 196 2.80 -5.90 2.07
N GLY A 197 4.11 -6.09 1.90
CA GLY A 197 4.83 -5.58 0.73
C GLY A 197 4.45 -6.28 -0.58
N VAL A 198 4.23 -7.60 -0.56
CA VAL A 198 3.74 -8.34 -1.74
C VAL A 198 2.41 -7.76 -2.22
N TYR A 199 1.49 -7.50 -1.31
CA TYR A 199 0.17 -6.96 -1.61
C TYR A 199 0.22 -5.52 -2.12
N VAL A 200 0.98 -4.64 -1.47
CA VAL A 200 1.18 -3.26 -1.90
C VAL A 200 1.82 -3.23 -3.29
N GLY A 201 2.90 -3.97 -3.52
CA GLY A 201 3.54 -4.08 -4.84
C GLY A 201 2.59 -4.59 -5.92
N ALA A 202 1.71 -5.56 -5.60
CA ALA A 202 0.70 -6.05 -6.52
C ALA A 202 -0.36 -4.99 -6.86
N MET A 203 -0.82 -4.21 -5.87
CA MET A 203 -1.76 -3.10 -6.11
C MET A 203 -1.17 -2.02 -7.01
N TYR A 204 0.08 -1.59 -6.77
CA TYR A 204 0.78 -0.66 -7.66
C TYR A 204 0.90 -1.21 -9.09
N SER A 205 1.30 -2.47 -9.20
CA SER A 205 1.42 -3.13 -10.52
C SER A 205 0.09 -3.11 -11.29
N LEU A 206 -1.02 -3.48 -10.65
CA LEU A 206 -2.34 -3.50 -11.27
C LEU A 206 -2.90 -2.11 -11.56
N ALA A 207 -2.50 -1.07 -10.83
CA ALA A 207 -2.90 0.32 -11.04
C ALA A 207 -2.44 0.88 -12.42
N PHE A 208 -1.47 0.26 -13.07
CA PHE A 208 -1.09 0.63 -14.43
C PHE A 208 -2.11 0.19 -15.48
N VAL A 209 -2.89 -0.86 -15.21
CA VAL A 209 -3.70 -1.57 -16.20
C VAL A 209 -5.19 -1.64 -15.85
N SER A 210 -5.60 -1.02 -14.76
CA SER A 210 -7.00 -0.90 -14.33
C SER A 210 -7.28 0.50 -13.80
N ASP A 211 -8.49 1.01 -14.05
CA ASP A 211 -9.02 2.26 -13.51
C ASP A 211 -10.10 2.00 -12.42
N ASP A 212 -10.24 0.75 -11.99
CA ASP A 212 -11.19 0.30 -10.99
C ASP A 212 -10.44 -0.06 -9.70
N ILE A 213 -10.51 0.81 -8.69
CA ILE A 213 -9.79 0.63 -7.43
C ILE A 213 -10.29 -0.58 -6.62
N GLN A 214 -11.58 -0.89 -6.69
CA GLN A 214 -12.14 -2.08 -6.02
C GLN A 214 -11.63 -3.35 -6.67
N PHE A 215 -11.50 -3.35 -7.99
CA PHE A 215 -10.90 -4.45 -8.73
C PHE A 215 -9.41 -4.59 -8.39
N ILE A 216 -8.64 -3.49 -8.34
CA ILE A 216 -7.21 -3.50 -7.99
C ILE A 216 -7.01 -4.12 -6.60
N VAL A 217 -7.73 -3.66 -5.59
CA VAL A 217 -7.67 -4.17 -4.21
C VAL A 217 -7.99 -5.67 -4.15
N THR A 218 -9.09 -6.08 -4.80
CA THR A 218 -9.55 -7.47 -4.76
C THR A 218 -8.65 -8.42 -5.57
N GLU A 219 -8.18 -7.97 -6.74
CA GLU A 219 -7.34 -8.79 -7.61
C GLU A 219 -5.93 -8.96 -7.04
N ALA A 220 -5.35 -7.90 -6.45
CA ALA A 220 -4.05 -7.95 -5.77
C ALA A 220 -4.05 -8.95 -4.60
N LEU A 221 -5.16 -9.07 -3.87
CA LEU A 221 -5.26 -10.00 -2.73
C LEU A 221 -5.03 -11.46 -3.13
N LYS A 222 -5.23 -11.82 -4.40
CA LYS A 222 -4.94 -13.17 -4.91
C LYS A 222 -3.45 -13.53 -4.91
N THR A 223 -2.56 -12.57 -4.70
CA THR A 223 -1.13 -12.88 -4.49
C THR A 223 -0.85 -13.45 -3.10
N ILE A 224 -1.77 -13.32 -2.17
CA ILE A 224 -1.61 -13.69 -0.75
C ILE A 224 -2.30 -15.03 -0.48
N PRO A 225 -1.69 -15.95 0.29
CA PRO A 225 -2.31 -17.21 0.69
C PRO A 225 -3.57 -16.99 1.54
N GLU A 226 -4.67 -17.62 1.16
CA GLU A 226 -5.97 -17.50 1.85
C GLU A 226 -5.93 -17.95 3.33
N GLU A 227 -4.98 -18.82 3.67
CA GLU A 227 -4.77 -19.34 5.02
C GLU A 227 -4.16 -18.31 5.97
N SER A 228 -3.43 -17.30 5.44
CA SER A 228 -2.71 -16.29 6.24
C SER A 228 -3.64 -15.37 7.03
N GLY A 229 -3.13 -14.81 8.12
CA GLY A 229 -3.80 -13.77 8.88
C GLY A 229 -3.99 -12.50 8.07
N PHE A 230 -3.00 -12.14 7.27
CA PHE A 230 -3.04 -11.01 6.37
C PHE A 230 -4.20 -11.07 5.38
N TYR A 231 -4.34 -12.20 4.65
CA TYR A 231 -5.44 -12.39 3.71
C TYR A 231 -6.80 -12.22 4.38
N LYS A 232 -6.99 -12.88 5.53
CA LYS A 232 -8.26 -12.83 6.28
C LYS A 232 -8.62 -11.42 6.70
N CYS A 233 -7.65 -10.66 7.19
CA CYS A 233 -7.86 -9.26 7.57
C CYS A 233 -8.34 -8.43 6.37
N ILE A 234 -7.65 -8.50 5.24
CA ILE A 234 -8.01 -7.71 4.05
C ILE A 234 -9.33 -8.18 3.44
N ALA A 235 -9.59 -9.49 3.40
CA ALA A 235 -10.86 -10.03 2.94
C ALA A 235 -12.04 -9.54 3.77
N ASP A 236 -11.89 -9.47 5.09
CA ASP A 236 -12.88 -8.91 6.01
C ASP A 236 -13.14 -7.43 5.74
N VAL A 237 -12.11 -6.62 5.49
CA VAL A 237 -12.28 -5.19 5.12
C VAL A 237 -13.11 -5.05 3.85
N ILE A 238 -12.84 -5.88 2.83
CA ILE A 238 -13.58 -5.89 1.57
C ILE A 238 -15.05 -6.26 1.81
N GLU A 239 -15.33 -7.23 2.68
CA GLU A 239 -16.71 -7.62 3.02
C GLU A 239 -17.41 -6.53 3.86
N TRP A 240 -16.75 -5.92 4.84
CA TRP A 240 -17.35 -4.83 5.60
C TRP A 240 -17.61 -3.59 4.74
N TYR A 241 -16.78 -3.29 3.76
CA TYR A 241 -17.05 -2.24 2.77
C TYR A 241 -18.37 -2.50 2.02
N LYS A 242 -18.67 -3.75 1.66
CA LYS A 242 -19.96 -4.10 1.00
C LYS A 242 -21.15 -3.93 1.95
N ILE A 243 -20.95 -4.18 3.25
CA ILE A 243 -22.01 -4.05 4.28
C ILE A 243 -22.21 -2.58 4.66
N TYR A 244 -21.16 -1.78 4.72
CA TYR A 244 -21.17 -0.38 5.16
C TYR A 244 -20.60 0.56 4.08
N PRO A 245 -21.14 0.62 2.86
CA PRO A 245 -20.50 1.26 1.71
C PRO A 245 -20.28 2.78 1.86
N ASP A 246 -21.02 3.43 2.75
CA ASP A 246 -20.98 4.89 2.98
C ASP A 246 -20.40 5.26 4.36
N ASP A 247 -19.95 4.29 5.16
CA ASP A 247 -19.50 4.50 6.53
C ASP A 247 -18.16 3.82 6.82
N TRP A 248 -17.06 4.49 6.45
CA TRP A 248 -15.72 4.00 6.69
C TRP A 248 -15.38 3.84 8.18
N LYS A 249 -15.98 4.68 9.06
CA LYS A 249 -15.76 4.62 10.50
C LYS A 249 -16.36 3.35 11.10
N ARG A 250 -17.46 2.88 10.54
CA ARG A 250 -18.05 1.59 10.93
C ARG A 250 -17.14 0.44 10.53
N THR A 251 -16.62 0.44 9.31
CA THR A 251 -15.63 -0.57 8.87
C THR A 251 -14.35 -0.49 9.71
N TRP A 252 -13.84 0.71 9.98
CA TRP A 252 -12.70 0.90 10.89
C TRP A 252 -12.95 0.27 12.27
N PHE A 253 -14.16 0.45 12.82
CA PHE A 253 -14.54 -0.14 14.11
C PHE A 253 -14.53 -1.68 14.06
N GLU A 254 -15.01 -2.29 12.98
CA GLU A 254 -14.95 -3.75 12.82
C GLU A 254 -13.49 -4.23 12.65
N ILE A 255 -12.62 -3.50 11.95
CA ILE A 255 -11.20 -3.78 11.87
C ILE A 255 -10.57 -3.80 13.26
N GLN A 256 -10.78 -2.75 14.05
CA GLN A 256 -10.25 -2.67 15.43
C GLN A 256 -10.72 -3.83 16.29
N LYS A 257 -11.98 -4.16 16.21
CA LYS A 257 -12.59 -5.21 17.02
C LYS A 257 -12.07 -6.61 16.70
N HIS A 258 -11.73 -6.88 15.44
CA HIS A 258 -11.40 -8.23 14.98
C HIS A 258 -9.91 -8.47 14.76
N HIS A 259 -9.14 -7.41 14.44
CA HIS A 259 -7.76 -7.53 13.98
C HIS A 259 -6.73 -6.67 14.73
N ALA A 260 -7.13 -5.78 15.65
CA ALA A 260 -6.20 -4.87 16.33
C ALA A 260 -5.58 -5.44 17.62
N GLU A 261 -5.92 -6.65 18.04
CA GLU A 261 -5.37 -7.27 19.26
C GLU A 261 -4.35 -8.35 18.89
N GLU A 262 -3.30 -7.94 18.21
CA GLU A 262 -2.23 -8.87 17.83
C GLU A 262 -1.13 -8.86 18.90
N ILE A 263 -0.66 -10.06 19.24
CA ILE A 263 0.46 -10.24 20.18
C ILE A 263 1.80 -10.44 19.46
N GLY A 264 1.79 -10.42 18.12
CA GLY A 264 2.96 -10.59 17.28
C GLY A 264 3.83 -9.36 17.15
N CYS A 265 3.27 -8.15 17.41
CA CYS A 265 4.02 -6.91 17.38
C CYS A 265 4.55 -6.59 18.80
N PRO A 266 5.86 -6.69 19.08
CA PRO A 266 6.42 -6.44 20.41
C PRO A 266 6.14 -5.05 20.94
N ASP A 267 6.13 -4.04 20.08
CA ASP A 267 5.91 -2.65 20.48
C ASP A 267 4.43 -2.35 20.79
N GLY A 268 3.51 -3.16 20.24
CA GLY A 268 2.07 -3.07 20.47
C GLY A 268 1.57 -3.87 21.66
N VAL A 269 2.37 -4.74 22.27
CA VAL A 269 1.93 -5.62 23.35
C VAL A 269 1.51 -4.79 24.57
N PHE A 270 0.23 -4.94 24.95
CA PHE A 270 -0.41 -4.16 26.03
C PHE A 270 -0.35 -2.63 25.83
N HIS A 271 -0.17 -2.18 24.60
CA HIS A 271 -0.16 -0.78 24.22
C HIS A 271 -1.08 -0.56 23.01
N PRO A 272 -1.75 0.60 22.90
CA PRO A 272 -2.63 0.88 21.76
C PRO A 272 -1.91 1.11 20.43
N LEU A 273 -0.58 1.27 20.44
CA LEU A 273 0.22 1.29 19.22
C LEU A 273 0.19 -0.09 18.58
N ASP A 274 -0.10 -0.13 17.29
CA ASP A 274 -0.09 -1.34 16.48
C ASP A 274 0.64 -1.04 15.16
N ILE A 275 1.87 -1.53 15.04
CA ILE A 275 2.73 -1.39 13.87
C ILE A 275 2.68 -2.64 12.98
N ASP A 276 1.79 -3.58 13.25
CA ASP A 276 1.58 -4.78 12.45
C ASP A 276 1.15 -4.43 11.02
N ALA A 277 1.71 -5.13 10.03
CA ALA A 277 1.42 -4.92 8.61
C ALA A 277 -0.07 -5.10 8.28
N LYS A 278 -0.77 -6.04 8.91
CA LYS A 278 -2.20 -6.32 8.64
C LYS A 278 -3.09 -5.13 8.92
N ILE A 279 -2.95 -4.53 10.12
CA ILE A 279 -3.79 -3.40 10.53
C ILE A 279 -3.53 -2.18 9.64
N ASN A 280 -2.26 -1.93 9.34
CA ASN A 280 -1.86 -0.81 8.51
C ASN A 280 -2.25 -1.03 7.03
N ALA A 281 -2.14 -2.26 6.50
CA ALA A 281 -2.69 -2.61 5.19
C ALA A 281 -4.23 -2.44 5.14
N ALA A 282 -4.93 -2.80 6.22
CA ALA A 282 -6.38 -2.58 6.31
C ALA A 282 -6.72 -1.08 6.20
N TYR A 283 -5.90 -0.18 6.73
CA TYR A 283 -6.11 1.27 6.61
C TYR A 283 -5.77 1.83 5.22
N ILE A 284 -4.77 1.26 4.54
CA ILE A 284 -4.52 1.53 3.12
C ILE A 284 -5.77 1.16 2.30
N VAL A 285 -6.28 -0.06 2.47
CA VAL A 285 -7.46 -0.57 1.76
C VAL A 285 -8.72 0.22 2.09
N LEU A 286 -8.89 0.61 3.36
CA LEU A 286 -9.99 1.48 3.82
C LEU A 286 -9.97 2.81 3.03
N GLY A 287 -8.81 3.47 2.96
CA GLY A 287 -8.63 4.71 2.20
C GLY A 287 -8.95 4.54 0.72
N LEU A 288 -8.44 3.48 0.09
CA LEU A 288 -8.66 3.20 -1.33
C LEU A 288 -10.13 2.90 -1.66
N LEU A 289 -10.78 2.02 -0.90
CA LEU A 289 -12.15 1.60 -1.16
C LEU A 289 -13.15 2.74 -0.94
N TYR A 290 -13.07 3.45 0.19
CA TYR A 290 -13.99 4.56 0.50
C TYR A 290 -13.64 5.85 -0.23
N GLY A 291 -12.38 6.02 -0.64
CA GLY A 291 -11.97 7.06 -1.58
C GLY A 291 -12.54 6.84 -2.97
N ASN A 292 -12.63 5.59 -3.40
CA ASN A 292 -13.24 5.16 -4.67
C ASN A 292 -12.76 6.00 -5.88
N GLY A 293 -11.44 6.20 -5.99
CA GLY A 293 -10.81 7.00 -7.05
C GLY A 293 -10.71 8.51 -6.77
N ASP A 294 -11.33 9.02 -5.70
CA ASP A 294 -11.13 10.40 -5.25
C ASP A 294 -9.85 10.49 -4.41
N PHE A 295 -8.85 11.20 -4.94
CA PHE A 295 -7.55 11.34 -4.30
C PHE A 295 -7.64 11.99 -2.91
N THR A 296 -8.47 13.02 -2.75
CA THR A 296 -8.63 13.71 -1.47
C THR A 296 -9.26 12.82 -0.41
N LYS A 297 -10.33 12.10 -0.77
CA LYS A 297 -10.96 11.16 0.18
C LYS A 297 -10.02 10.02 0.56
N THR A 298 -9.28 9.47 -0.41
CA THR A 298 -8.30 8.42 -0.16
C THR A 298 -7.25 8.89 0.86
N MET A 299 -6.66 10.06 0.64
CA MET A 299 -5.68 10.64 1.54
C MET A 299 -6.25 10.90 2.94
N GLU A 300 -7.40 11.53 3.02
CA GLU A 300 -8.06 11.86 4.29
C GLU A 300 -8.43 10.60 5.08
N ILE A 301 -8.99 9.58 4.44
CA ILE A 301 -9.47 8.39 5.15
C ILE A 301 -8.30 7.52 5.61
N SER A 302 -7.31 7.26 4.75
CA SER A 302 -6.14 6.46 5.13
C SER A 302 -5.35 7.10 6.27
N THR A 303 -5.14 8.43 6.24
CA THR A 303 -4.50 9.16 7.34
C THR A 303 -5.35 9.12 8.61
N ARG A 304 -6.66 9.40 8.50
CA ARG A 304 -7.55 9.48 9.67
C ARG A 304 -7.80 8.15 10.34
N ALA A 305 -7.49 7.05 9.70
CA ALA A 305 -7.57 5.73 10.33
C ALA A 305 -6.63 5.57 11.54
N GLY A 306 -5.56 6.38 11.62
CA GLY A 306 -4.63 6.38 12.78
C GLY A 306 -3.45 5.42 12.61
N GLN A 307 -2.87 5.01 13.71
CA GLN A 307 -1.65 4.20 13.82
C GLN A 307 -0.50 4.84 13.03
N ASP A 308 0.09 4.15 12.08
CA ASP A 308 1.10 4.65 11.17
C ASP A 308 0.45 5.53 10.08
N SER A 309 0.02 6.71 10.50
CA SER A 309 -0.88 7.55 9.71
C SER A 309 -0.19 8.42 8.66
N ASP A 310 1.11 8.27 8.47
CA ASP A 310 1.88 8.85 7.36
C ASP A 310 2.25 7.78 6.32
N CYS A 311 2.67 6.59 6.73
CA CYS A 311 2.97 5.49 5.81
C CYS A 311 1.69 4.94 5.13
N ASN A 312 0.56 4.83 5.85
CA ASN A 312 -0.68 4.35 5.26
C ASN A 312 -1.19 5.23 4.09
N PRO A 313 -1.29 6.57 4.21
CA PRO A 313 -1.60 7.42 3.06
C PRO A 313 -0.46 7.52 2.03
N SER A 314 0.78 7.24 2.40
CA SER A 314 1.90 7.10 1.47
C SER A 314 1.60 6.02 0.43
N SER A 315 1.40 4.80 0.85
CA SER A 315 1.06 3.69 -0.07
C SER A 315 -0.29 3.89 -0.76
N ALA A 316 -1.35 4.33 -0.04
CA ALA A 316 -2.67 4.57 -0.64
C ALA A 316 -2.63 5.67 -1.71
N GLY A 317 -1.94 6.77 -1.44
CA GLY A 317 -1.75 7.89 -2.35
C GLY A 317 -0.91 7.50 -3.56
N GLY A 318 0.12 6.69 -3.37
CA GLY A 318 0.98 6.19 -4.44
C GLY A 318 0.24 5.22 -5.37
N ILE A 319 -0.51 4.27 -4.84
CA ILE A 319 -1.33 3.33 -5.63
C ILE A 319 -2.37 4.11 -6.45
N LEU A 320 -3.11 5.01 -5.82
CA LEU A 320 -4.10 5.82 -6.53
C LEU A 320 -3.44 6.79 -7.51
N GLY A 321 -2.32 7.41 -7.15
CA GLY A 321 -1.52 8.27 -8.03
C GLY A 321 -1.04 7.52 -9.28
N THR A 322 -0.64 6.25 -9.14
CA THR A 322 -0.30 5.38 -10.27
C THR A 322 -1.52 5.12 -11.16
N MET A 323 -2.68 4.87 -10.56
CA MET A 323 -3.91 4.61 -11.30
C MET A 323 -4.33 5.82 -12.15
N ILE A 324 -4.38 7.02 -11.56
CA ILE A 324 -4.88 8.23 -12.22
C ILE A 324 -3.81 8.97 -13.03
N GLY A 325 -2.52 8.81 -12.69
CA GLY A 325 -1.38 9.54 -13.26
C GLY A 325 -1.13 10.89 -12.58
N TYR A 326 0.11 11.36 -12.68
CA TYR A 326 0.61 12.61 -12.07
C TYR A 326 -0.24 13.84 -12.42
N ASP A 327 -0.58 13.99 -13.71
CA ASP A 327 -1.34 15.15 -14.21
C ASP A 327 -2.77 15.21 -13.67
N ALA A 328 -3.31 14.10 -13.13
CA ALA A 328 -4.65 14.03 -12.57
C ALA A 328 -4.67 14.20 -11.04
N ILE A 329 -3.53 14.27 -10.37
CA ILE A 329 -3.47 14.60 -8.95
C ILE A 329 -3.99 16.02 -8.74
N PRO A 330 -4.98 16.26 -7.85
CA PRO A 330 -5.58 17.58 -7.69
C PRO A 330 -4.56 18.66 -7.27
N GLU A 331 -4.72 19.86 -7.84
CA GLU A 331 -3.86 21.02 -7.59
C GLU A 331 -3.69 21.33 -6.10
N TYR A 332 -4.72 21.09 -5.29
CA TYR A 332 -4.65 21.24 -3.84
C TYR A 332 -3.49 20.44 -3.23
N TRP A 333 -3.24 19.23 -3.74
CA TRP A 333 -2.15 18.35 -3.29
C TRP A 333 -0.83 18.72 -3.94
N MET A 334 -0.84 18.97 -5.24
CA MET A 334 0.36 19.28 -6.01
C MET A 334 1.07 20.56 -5.55
N LYS A 335 0.34 21.58 -5.07
CA LYS A 335 0.98 22.80 -4.54
C LYS A 335 1.87 22.53 -3.31
N GLY A 336 1.59 21.47 -2.56
CA GLY A 336 2.42 21.05 -1.42
C GLY A 336 3.73 20.40 -1.85
N LEU A 337 3.70 19.67 -2.97
CA LEU A 337 4.85 18.97 -3.53
C LEU A 337 5.78 19.88 -4.33
N ARG A 338 5.24 20.88 -5.02
CA ARG A 338 6.00 21.79 -5.88
C ARG A 338 7.20 22.41 -5.18
N GLY A 339 8.33 22.40 -5.88
CA GLY A 339 9.61 22.88 -5.36
C GLY A 339 10.42 21.84 -4.58
N ALA A 340 9.80 20.72 -4.20
CA ALA A 340 10.49 19.61 -3.55
C ALA A 340 11.09 18.58 -4.52
N GLU A 341 10.56 18.48 -5.74
CA GLU A 341 10.87 17.39 -6.69
C GLU A 341 12.34 17.34 -7.10
N GLY A 342 13.00 18.49 -7.23
CA GLY A 342 14.44 18.59 -7.50
C GLY A 342 15.34 18.50 -6.25
N LYS A 343 14.76 18.32 -5.05
CA LYS A 343 15.51 18.24 -3.80
C LYS A 343 15.80 16.78 -3.44
N ASN A 344 17.07 16.48 -3.14
CA ASN A 344 17.45 15.15 -2.70
C ASN A 344 16.84 14.80 -1.34
N PHE A 345 16.36 13.57 -1.22
CA PHE A 345 16.02 13.01 0.07
C PHE A 345 17.29 12.81 0.91
N LYS A 346 17.15 12.90 2.23
CA LYS A 346 18.25 12.61 3.15
C LYS A 346 18.77 11.18 2.93
N TYR A 347 20.03 10.95 3.18
CA TYR A 347 20.70 9.65 3.02
C TYR A 347 20.83 9.12 1.58
N THR A 348 20.39 9.86 0.58
CA THR A 348 20.49 9.49 -0.83
C THR A 348 20.93 10.69 -1.68
N SER A 349 21.49 10.42 -2.85
CA SER A 349 21.77 11.44 -3.86
C SER A 349 20.63 11.63 -4.86
N LEU A 350 19.48 11.01 -4.60
CA LEU A 350 18.33 10.98 -5.49
C LEU A 350 17.23 11.95 -5.05
N CYS A 351 16.59 12.55 -6.04
CA CYS A 351 15.38 13.36 -5.89
C CYS A 351 14.26 12.78 -6.79
N LEU A 352 13.02 13.26 -6.64
CA LEU A 352 11.89 12.77 -7.42
C LEU A 352 12.11 12.88 -8.94
N ASP A 353 12.66 14.00 -9.43
CA ASP A 353 12.94 14.19 -10.88
C ASP A 353 13.84 13.09 -11.45
N GLN A 354 14.83 12.64 -10.67
CA GLN A 354 15.73 11.57 -11.05
C GLN A 354 15.04 10.22 -10.97
N ILE A 355 14.27 9.98 -9.90
CA ILE A 355 13.62 8.70 -9.67
C ILE A 355 12.53 8.41 -10.69
N TYR A 356 11.82 9.43 -11.16
CA TYR A 356 10.87 9.31 -12.28
C TYR A 356 11.52 8.71 -13.52
N THR A 357 12.72 9.18 -13.85
CA THR A 357 13.48 8.69 -15.00
C THR A 357 14.02 7.27 -14.77
N ILE A 358 14.59 7.01 -13.60
CA ILE A 358 15.17 5.71 -13.24
C ILE A 358 14.08 4.64 -13.21
N SER A 359 12.96 4.91 -12.53
CA SER A 359 11.83 3.97 -12.43
C SER A 359 11.23 3.67 -13.81
N ASN A 360 11.10 4.69 -14.67
CA ASN A 360 10.63 4.46 -16.05
C ASN A 360 11.60 3.56 -16.84
N LYS A 361 12.92 3.75 -16.70
CA LYS A 361 13.94 2.88 -17.30
C LYS A 361 13.80 1.44 -16.80
N HIS A 362 13.63 1.25 -15.49
CA HIS A 362 13.45 -0.07 -14.90
C HIS A 362 12.16 -0.73 -15.39
N ALA A 363 11.05 0.00 -15.41
CA ALA A 363 9.77 -0.48 -15.92
C ALA A 363 9.85 -0.95 -17.38
N LEU A 364 10.46 -0.15 -18.25
CA LEU A 364 10.69 -0.54 -19.66
C LEU A 364 11.53 -1.82 -19.75
N GLY A 365 12.57 -1.94 -18.92
CA GLY A 365 13.39 -3.15 -18.84
C GLY A 365 12.60 -4.38 -18.41
N MET A 366 11.76 -4.25 -17.39
CA MET A 366 10.93 -5.34 -16.88
C MET A 366 9.83 -5.73 -17.88
N ILE A 367 9.21 -4.78 -18.57
CA ILE A 367 8.26 -5.04 -19.66
C ILE A 367 8.89 -5.91 -20.73
N CYS A 368 10.10 -5.56 -21.20
CA CYS A 368 10.82 -6.36 -22.21
C CYS A 368 11.14 -7.78 -21.71
N ARG A 369 11.58 -7.94 -20.46
CA ARG A 369 11.93 -9.24 -19.86
C ARG A 369 10.76 -10.18 -19.74
N ASN A 370 9.55 -9.62 -19.51
CA ASN A 370 8.34 -10.37 -19.30
C ASN A 370 7.46 -10.52 -20.57
N GLY A 371 8.06 -10.44 -21.75
CA GLY A 371 7.37 -10.71 -23.01
C GLY A 371 6.55 -9.55 -23.58
N GLY A 372 6.61 -8.38 -22.95
CA GLY A 372 6.06 -7.15 -23.49
C GLY A 372 6.92 -6.56 -24.63
N LYS A 373 6.47 -5.45 -25.18
CA LYS A 373 7.16 -4.77 -26.30
C LYS A 373 7.35 -3.30 -25.99
N VAL A 374 8.53 -2.78 -26.31
CA VAL A 374 8.86 -1.36 -26.22
C VAL A 374 9.14 -0.85 -27.62
N GLU A 375 8.24 -0.03 -28.14
CA GLU A 375 8.32 0.60 -29.47
C GLU A 375 8.77 2.06 -29.32
N LYS A 376 8.79 2.81 -30.42
CA LYS A 376 9.26 4.21 -30.40
C LYS A 376 8.40 5.08 -29.49
N GLU A 377 7.07 5.02 -29.61
CA GLU A 377 6.12 5.89 -28.89
C GLU A 377 5.27 5.12 -27.87
N ASN A 378 5.15 3.81 -28.02
CA ASN A 378 4.25 2.97 -27.23
C ASN A 378 5.00 1.85 -26.51
N VAL A 379 4.34 1.33 -25.49
CA VAL A 379 4.69 0.09 -24.81
C VAL A 379 3.50 -0.84 -24.81
N THR A 380 3.73 -2.14 -24.98
CA THR A 380 2.74 -3.18 -24.79
C THR A 380 3.16 -4.04 -23.62
N ILE A 381 2.40 -4.04 -22.56
CA ILE A 381 2.59 -4.81 -21.35
C ILE A 381 1.93 -6.19 -21.57
N ALA A 382 2.67 -7.28 -21.39
CA ALA A 382 2.08 -8.60 -21.21
C ALA A 382 1.58 -8.69 -19.75
N VAL A 383 0.27 -8.61 -19.57
CA VAL A 383 -0.32 -8.52 -18.23
C VAL A 383 -0.30 -9.90 -17.56
N GLN A 384 0.24 -9.95 -16.36
CA GLN A 384 0.25 -11.16 -15.53
C GLN A 384 -1.04 -11.25 -14.71
N ARG A 385 -1.56 -12.47 -14.56
CA ARG A 385 -2.58 -12.75 -13.56
C ARG A 385 -1.90 -12.98 -12.23
N PRO A 386 -2.39 -12.40 -11.13
CA PRO A 386 -1.83 -12.66 -9.81
C PRO A 386 -1.77 -14.16 -9.51
N GLU A 387 -0.62 -14.60 -9.06
CA GLU A 387 -0.36 -15.95 -8.56
C GLU A 387 -0.04 -15.86 -7.08
N THR A 388 -0.63 -16.73 -6.29
CA THR A 388 -0.46 -16.79 -4.85
C THR A 388 1.00 -17.15 -4.52
N VAL A 389 1.64 -16.37 -3.67
CA VAL A 389 2.96 -16.69 -3.13
C VAL A 389 2.88 -17.85 -2.14
N HIS A 390 4.02 -18.42 -1.74
CA HIS A 390 4.00 -19.53 -0.80
C HIS A 390 3.51 -19.11 0.59
N LEU A 391 2.86 -20.05 1.29
CA LEU A 391 2.41 -19.84 2.65
C LEU A 391 3.61 -19.88 3.60
N GLU A 392 3.74 -18.84 4.40
CA GLU A 392 4.69 -18.72 5.49
C GLU A 392 3.98 -18.66 6.83
N GLN A 393 4.65 -19.13 7.86
CA GLN A 393 4.17 -18.98 9.22
C GLN A 393 4.46 -17.55 9.70
N SER A 394 3.44 -16.84 10.14
CA SER A 394 3.60 -15.54 10.80
C SER A 394 4.05 -15.69 12.24
N PHE A 395 4.63 -14.64 12.82
CA PHE A 395 5.03 -14.62 14.23
C PHE A 395 3.81 -14.82 15.14
N THR A 396 2.68 -14.20 14.84
CA THR A 396 1.41 -14.36 15.53
C THR A 396 0.87 -15.78 15.54
N ASP A 397 1.21 -16.60 14.55
CA ASP A 397 0.81 -18.02 14.51
C ASP A 397 1.43 -18.85 15.63
N MET A 398 2.50 -18.35 16.28
CA MET A 398 3.06 -18.99 17.49
C MET A 398 2.09 -18.97 18.66
N TYR A 399 1.12 -18.04 18.65
CA TYR A 399 0.18 -17.82 19.74
C TYR A 399 -1.29 -18.08 19.35
N PRO A 400 -1.61 -19.01 18.40
CA PRO A 400 -2.97 -19.18 17.90
C PRO A 400 -3.93 -19.62 19.00
N THR A 401 -3.41 -20.22 20.07
CA THR A 401 -4.17 -20.76 21.16
C THR A 401 -4.51 -19.75 22.24
N ALA A 402 -3.77 -18.65 22.38
CA ALA A 402 -4.01 -17.65 23.43
C ALA A 402 -5.41 -17.02 23.28
N LYS A 403 -5.75 -16.54 22.08
CA LYS A 403 -7.07 -15.95 21.79
C LYS A 403 -8.18 -17.01 21.81
N VAL A 404 -7.92 -18.18 21.25
CA VAL A 404 -8.86 -19.31 21.25
C VAL A 404 -9.06 -19.89 22.65
N GLU A 405 -8.03 -20.00 23.45
CA GLU A 405 -8.14 -20.46 24.83
C GLU A 405 -8.86 -19.43 25.71
N LEU A 406 -8.56 -18.13 25.56
CA LEU A 406 -9.30 -17.06 26.25
C LEU A 406 -10.78 -17.01 25.86
N SER A 407 -11.10 -17.26 24.59
CA SER A 407 -12.49 -17.31 24.11
C SER A 407 -13.26 -18.54 24.60
N LYS A 408 -12.57 -19.62 24.95
CA LYS A 408 -13.19 -20.82 25.56
C LYS A 408 -13.48 -20.64 27.02
N HIS A 409 -12.86 -19.66 27.68
CA HIS A 409 -13.09 -19.30 29.06
C HIS A 409 -13.94 -18.00 29.10
N ASP A 410 -15.16 -18.05 28.57
CA ASP A 410 -16.17 -17.06 28.88
C ASP A 410 -16.36 -17.07 30.44
N ILE A 411 -15.57 -16.21 31.06
CA ILE A 411 -15.79 -15.90 32.46
C ILE A 411 -16.97 -14.95 32.46
N ASP A 412 -18.16 -15.48 32.71
CA ASP A 412 -19.30 -14.72 33.18
C ASP A 412 -18.88 -14.06 34.49
N ILE A 413 -18.35 -12.84 34.40
CA ILE A 413 -18.18 -12.00 35.58
C ILE A 413 -19.58 -11.49 35.92
N PRO A 414 -20.22 -11.99 36.96
CA PRO A 414 -21.50 -11.45 37.38
C PRO A 414 -21.24 -10.01 37.83
N VAL A 415 -21.61 -9.04 37.00
CA VAL A 415 -21.62 -7.64 37.42
C VAL A 415 -22.76 -7.44 38.39
N SER A 416 -22.49 -7.57 39.70
CA SER A 416 -23.42 -7.12 40.73
C SER A 416 -23.23 -5.61 40.86
N TYR A 417 -24.19 -4.84 40.40
CA TYR A 417 -24.33 -3.43 40.77
C TYR A 417 -24.88 -3.41 42.22
N THR A 418 -24.05 -3.05 43.17
CA THR A 418 -24.48 -2.61 44.51
C THR A 418 -24.48 -1.11 44.56
#